data_12459e50d55b9ec891965ea8b6979db6
#
_entry.id   12459e50d55b9ec891965ea8b6979db6
#
_cell.length_a   1.000
_cell.length_b   1.000
_cell.length_c   1.000
_cell.angle_alpha   90.00
_cell.angle_beta   90.00
_cell.angle_gamma   90.00
#
_symmetry.space_group_name_H-M   'P 1'
#
loop_
_entity.id
_entity.type
_entity.pdbx_description
1 polymer ?
#
loop_
_entity_poly.entity_id
_entity_poly.type
_entity_poly.pdbx_seq_one_letter_code
_entity_poly.pdbx_strand_id
1 'polypeptide(L)'
;MKYRKFGSLDWNVSEVGLGCWQIGADWGNVTEDSAQEILKSSYENGVNFFDTADVYGMGRSEKFVGDFLKSVSDRIYVATKAGRQINPHVAEGYYDKALMESYVDQSLLNLNVETIDLLQMHCPPTEVYSSDNTFEMLDYLVSKGKIQNYGFSVQTVDEALECIKRPNTKSIQVIFNIFRQKPAEKLFKIAKEKKVAIIVRVPLASGLLTGKFNKDSSFAPDDHRNYNINLSLIHI
;
A
#
# COMPACT_ATOMS: atom_id res chain seq x y z
N MET A 1 -21.41 4.65 0.60
CA MET A 1 -19.99 4.97 0.28
C MET A 1 -19.91 6.11 -0.72
N LYS A 2 -18.92 6.99 -0.62
CA LYS A 2 -18.61 7.99 -1.66
C LYS A 2 -17.44 7.49 -2.49
N TYR A 3 -17.40 7.89 -3.77
CA TYR A 3 -16.37 7.47 -4.72
C TYR A 3 -15.67 8.66 -5.34
N ARG A 4 -14.41 8.48 -5.72
CA ARG A 4 -13.56 9.50 -6.37
C ARG A 4 -12.77 8.90 -7.53
N LYS A 5 -12.47 9.75 -8.50
CA LYS A 5 -11.51 9.42 -9.54
C LYS A 5 -10.10 9.25 -8.95
N PHE A 6 -9.42 8.18 -9.32
CA PHE A 6 -8.08 7.84 -8.82
C PHE A 6 -7.00 8.54 -9.65
N GLY A 7 -6.68 9.76 -9.30
CA GLY A 7 -5.68 10.55 -10.01
C GLY A 7 -5.99 10.74 -11.49
N SER A 8 -5.06 10.33 -12.35
CA SER A 8 -5.19 10.36 -13.81
C SER A 8 -5.88 9.10 -14.40
N LEU A 9 -6.05 8.05 -13.58
CA LEU A 9 -6.65 6.79 -14.03
C LEU A 9 -8.17 6.91 -14.13
N ASP A 10 -8.76 6.12 -15.03
CA ASP A 10 -10.24 6.06 -15.16
C ASP A 10 -10.85 5.06 -14.16
N TRP A 11 -10.40 5.16 -12.92
CA TRP A 11 -10.91 4.37 -11.80
C TRP A 11 -11.79 5.23 -10.92
N ASN A 12 -12.96 4.72 -10.58
CA ASN A 12 -13.85 5.31 -9.61
C ASN A 12 -13.78 4.51 -8.31
N VAL A 13 -12.91 4.94 -7.39
CA VAL A 13 -12.60 4.23 -6.16
C VAL A 13 -13.36 4.81 -4.97
N SER A 14 -13.68 3.96 -4.01
CA SER A 14 -14.25 4.37 -2.73
C SER A 14 -13.29 5.30 -1.97
N GLU A 15 -13.81 6.34 -1.32
CA GLU A 15 -13.00 7.26 -0.52
C GLU A 15 -12.32 6.59 0.68
N VAL A 16 -12.89 5.47 1.13
CA VAL A 16 -12.32 4.59 2.15
C VAL A 16 -11.85 3.31 1.45
N GLY A 17 -10.56 3.01 1.54
CA GLY A 17 -9.97 1.75 1.11
C GLY A 17 -9.78 0.81 2.29
N LEU A 18 -9.73 -0.50 2.01
CA LEU A 18 -9.38 -1.50 3.01
C LEU A 18 -7.87 -1.75 3.01
N GLY A 19 -7.21 -1.45 4.14
CA GLY A 19 -5.84 -1.89 4.38
C GLY A 19 -5.84 -3.35 4.87
N CYS A 20 -5.09 -4.19 4.17
CA CYS A 20 -5.09 -5.64 4.39
C CYS A 20 -3.86 -6.14 5.19
N TRP A 21 -3.11 -5.25 5.85
CA TRP A 21 -1.98 -5.67 6.67
C TRP A 21 -2.45 -6.53 7.85
N GLN A 22 -3.49 -6.09 8.54
CA GLN A 22 -4.00 -6.75 9.74
C GLN A 22 -4.52 -8.16 9.48
N ILE A 23 -5.00 -8.46 8.28
CA ILE A 23 -5.45 -9.81 7.94
C ILE A 23 -4.30 -10.74 7.55
N GLY A 24 -3.13 -10.20 7.19
CA GLY A 24 -1.95 -10.97 6.81
C GLY A 24 -1.12 -11.46 8.00
N ALA A 25 -0.70 -10.55 8.87
CA ALA A 25 0.21 -10.84 9.98
C ALA A 25 0.35 -9.66 10.96
N ASP A 26 1.07 -9.88 12.06
CA ASP A 26 1.62 -8.89 12.99
C ASP A 26 0.60 -8.09 13.83
N TRP A 27 -0.67 -8.48 13.81
CA TRP A 27 -1.77 -7.83 14.54
C TRP A 27 -2.60 -8.82 15.37
N GLY A 28 -1.98 -9.92 15.80
CA GLY A 28 -2.63 -11.03 16.48
C GLY A 28 -3.03 -12.17 15.53
N ASN A 29 -3.65 -13.20 16.09
CA ASN A 29 -4.03 -14.39 15.33
C ASN A 29 -5.34 -14.15 14.57
N VAL A 30 -5.25 -13.79 13.29
CA VAL A 30 -6.41 -13.67 12.38
C VAL A 30 -6.57 -14.96 11.60
N THR A 31 -7.71 -15.62 11.76
CA THR A 31 -8.07 -16.83 10.99
C THR A 31 -8.47 -16.46 9.56
N GLU A 32 -8.45 -17.43 8.66
CA GLU A 32 -8.93 -17.26 7.29
C GLU A 32 -10.40 -16.81 7.26
N ASP A 33 -11.26 -17.45 8.04
CA ASP A 33 -12.68 -17.09 8.14
C ASP A 33 -12.85 -15.63 8.56
N SER A 34 -12.12 -15.18 9.61
CA SER A 34 -12.16 -13.78 10.04
C SER A 34 -11.65 -12.82 8.96
N ALA A 35 -10.63 -13.21 8.20
CA ALA A 35 -10.12 -12.40 7.09
C ALA A 35 -11.16 -12.27 5.99
N GLN A 36 -11.82 -13.37 5.61
CA GLN A 36 -12.88 -13.37 4.59
C GLN A 36 -14.11 -12.56 5.05
N GLU A 37 -14.50 -12.64 6.33
CA GLU A 37 -15.56 -11.80 6.89
C GLU A 37 -15.24 -10.30 6.82
N ILE A 38 -13.99 -9.89 7.10
CA ILE A 38 -13.55 -8.50 7.00
C ILE A 38 -13.60 -8.01 5.54
N LEU A 39 -13.10 -8.81 4.60
CA LEU A 39 -13.13 -8.50 3.17
C LEU A 39 -14.57 -8.36 2.67
N LYS A 40 -15.43 -9.33 3.00
CA LYS A 40 -16.86 -9.35 2.67
C LYS A 40 -17.60 -8.14 3.25
N SER A 41 -17.45 -7.88 4.54
CA SER A 41 -18.10 -6.73 5.19
C SER A 41 -17.65 -5.41 4.57
N SER A 42 -16.38 -5.28 4.23
CA SER A 42 -15.88 -4.07 3.55
C SER A 42 -16.51 -3.89 2.17
N TYR A 43 -16.56 -4.94 1.37
CA TYR A 43 -17.18 -4.95 0.06
C TYR A 43 -18.68 -4.62 0.11
N GLU A 44 -19.44 -5.26 1.01
CA GLU A 44 -20.88 -5.02 1.20
C GLU A 44 -21.18 -3.57 1.64
N ASN A 45 -20.23 -2.90 2.29
CA ASN A 45 -20.31 -1.48 2.60
C ASN A 45 -19.80 -0.57 1.47
N GLY A 46 -19.53 -1.12 0.29
CA GLY A 46 -19.18 -0.40 -0.94
C GLY A 46 -17.70 -0.03 -1.05
N VAL A 47 -16.79 -0.67 -0.29
CA VAL A 47 -15.35 -0.53 -0.49
C VAL A 47 -14.95 -1.31 -1.73
N ASN A 48 -14.30 -0.64 -2.69
CA ASN A 48 -13.80 -1.25 -3.93
C ASN A 48 -12.31 -0.99 -4.19
N PHE A 49 -11.56 -0.62 -3.15
CA PHE A 49 -10.10 -0.45 -3.21
C PHE A 49 -9.46 -1.17 -2.03
N PHE A 50 -8.67 -2.20 -2.33
CA PHE A 50 -7.96 -3.01 -1.33
C PHE A 50 -6.45 -2.78 -1.46
N ASP A 51 -5.78 -2.53 -0.33
CA ASP A 51 -4.34 -2.27 -0.25
C ASP A 51 -3.65 -3.38 0.55
N THR A 52 -2.86 -4.19 -0.13
CA THR A 52 -2.08 -5.29 0.44
C THR A 52 -0.57 -5.11 0.18
N ALA A 53 0.25 -6.12 0.47
CA ALA A 53 1.66 -6.20 0.13
C ALA A 53 2.17 -7.65 0.19
N ASP A 54 3.24 -7.94 -0.55
CA ASP A 54 3.96 -9.20 -0.59
C ASP A 54 4.48 -9.66 0.79
N VAL A 55 4.91 -8.70 1.63
CA VAL A 55 5.42 -8.99 2.99
C VAL A 55 4.32 -9.20 4.03
N TYR A 56 3.06 -8.88 3.74
CA TYR A 56 1.99 -9.06 4.73
C TYR A 56 1.68 -10.52 4.95
N GLY A 57 2.30 -11.10 6.00
CA GLY A 57 2.28 -12.53 6.26
C GLY A 57 2.93 -13.36 5.16
N MET A 58 3.97 -12.81 4.49
CA MET A 58 4.68 -13.49 3.40
C MET A 58 3.71 -13.98 2.30
N GLY A 59 2.88 -13.06 1.80
CA GLY A 59 1.88 -13.32 0.75
C GLY A 59 0.54 -13.82 1.25
N ARG A 60 0.36 -14.07 2.56
CA ARG A 60 -0.90 -14.55 3.13
C ARG A 60 -2.05 -13.57 2.88
N SER A 61 -1.80 -12.27 3.09
CA SER A 61 -2.78 -11.22 2.82
C SER A 61 -3.20 -11.19 1.35
N GLU A 62 -2.23 -11.30 0.43
CA GLU A 62 -2.51 -11.36 -1.01
C GLU A 62 -3.39 -12.58 -1.36
N LYS A 63 -3.11 -13.75 -0.77
CA LYS A 63 -3.93 -14.96 -0.99
C LYS A 63 -5.36 -14.77 -0.51
N PHE A 64 -5.57 -14.20 0.67
CA PHE A 64 -6.92 -13.94 1.17
C PHE A 64 -7.68 -12.96 0.27
N VAL A 65 -7.01 -11.91 -0.20
CA VAL A 65 -7.60 -10.97 -1.18
C VAL A 65 -7.90 -11.70 -2.49
N GLY A 66 -6.97 -12.48 -3.03
CA GLY A 66 -7.14 -13.22 -4.27
C GLY A 66 -8.30 -14.22 -4.22
N ASP A 67 -8.46 -14.94 -3.10
CA ASP A 67 -9.58 -15.87 -2.92
C ASP A 67 -10.91 -15.12 -2.80
N PHE A 68 -10.92 -13.97 -2.13
CA PHE A 68 -12.10 -13.12 -2.07
C PHE A 68 -12.52 -12.58 -3.44
N LEU A 69 -11.57 -12.15 -4.27
CA LEU A 69 -11.86 -11.64 -5.62
C LEU A 69 -12.61 -12.64 -6.50
N LYS A 70 -12.38 -13.95 -6.30
CA LYS A 70 -13.11 -15.01 -7.03
C LYS A 70 -14.58 -15.11 -6.64
N SER A 71 -14.93 -14.64 -5.45
CA SER A 71 -16.28 -14.75 -4.89
C SER A 71 -17.20 -13.59 -5.27
N VAL A 72 -16.68 -12.53 -5.88
CA VAL A 72 -17.42 -11.32 -6.23
C VAL A 72 -17.34 -11.01 -7.73
N SER A 73 -18.39 -10.40 -8.29
CA SER A 73 -18.44 -10.02 -9.69
C SER A 73 -18.11 -8.55 -9.94
N ASP A 74 -18.30 -7.71 -8.93
CA ASP A 74 -18.06 -6.28 -9.08
C ASP A 74 -16.56 -5.98 -9.06
N ARG A 75 -16.19 -4.89 -9.73
CA ARG A 75 -14.78 -4.48 -9.83
C ARG A 75 -14.25 -4.00 -8.49
N ILE A 76 -13.23 -4.69 -7.99
CA ILE A 76 -12.37 -4.25 -6.89
C ILE A 76 -11.00 -3.93 -7.48
N TYR A 77 -10.45 -2.76 -7.16
CA TYR A 77 -9.10 -2.36 -7.50
C TYR A 77 -8.14 -2.80 -6.39
N VAL A 78 -7.06 -3.46 -6.76
CA VAL A 78 -6.08 -3.97 -5.80
C VAL A 78 -4.74 -3.28 -5.99
N ALA A 79 -4.26 -2.67 -4.91
CA ALA A 79 -2.89 -2.22 -4.79
C ALA A 79 -2.09 -3.24 -3.97
N THR A 80 -0.98 -3.73 -4.51
CA THR A 80 0.01 -4.48 -3.73
C THR A 80 1.35 -3.75 -3.73
N LYS A 81 2.32 -4.27 -2.97
CA LYS A 81 3.61 -3.62 -2.82
C LYS A 81 4.72 -4.65 -2.90
N ALA A 82 5.88 -4.24 -3.44
CA ALA A 82 7.06 -5.09 -3.52
C ALA A 82 8.34 -4.33 -3.13
N GLY A 83 9.41 -5.09 -2.90
CA GLY A 83 10.75 -4.61 -2.61
C GLY A 83 11.13 -4.66 -1.13
N ARG A 84 10.19 -4.75 -0.21
CA ARG A 84 10.49 -4.81 1.24
C ARG A 84 11.16 -6.13 1.65
N GLN A 85 11.08 -7.17 0.83
CA GLN A 85 11.75 -8.45 1.02
C GLN A 85 13.25 -8.41 0.65
N ILE A 86 13.72 -7.38 -0.06
CA ILE A 86 15.12 -7.24 -0.45
C ILE A 86 16.01 -7.19 0.81
N ASN A 87 16.96 -8.12 0.90
CA ASN A 87 17.87 -8.21 2.04
C ASN A 87 19.32 -8.47 1.56
N PRO A 88 20.28 -7.57 1.84
CA PRO A 88 20.09 -6.31 2.58
C PRO A 88 19.17 -5.33 1.83
N HIS A 89 18.50 -4.45 2.56
CA HIS A 89 17.56 -3.45 2.03
C HIS A 89 18.31 -2.27 1.39
N VAL A 90 18.84 -2.51 0.19
CA VAL A 90 19.70 -1.59 -0.58
C VAL A 90 19.10 -1.31 -1.95
N ALA A 91 19.49 -0.19 -2.54
CA ALA A 91 18.92 0.30 -3.79
C ALA A 91 19.12 -0.65 -4.99
N GLU A 92 20.26 -1.33 -5.05
CA GLU A 92 20.62 -2.23 -6.16
C GLU A 92 19.57 -3.32 -6.37
N GLY A 93 18.99 -3.85 -5.29
CA GLY A 93 17.93 -4.85 -5.40
C GLY A 93 16.65 -4.31 -6.05
N TYR A 94 16.39 -3.01 -5.93
CA TYR A 94 15.23 -2.36 -6.58
C TYR A 94 15.43 -2.10 -8.07
N TYR A 95 16.67 -2.16 -8.55
CA TYR A 95 17.01 -2.00 -9.97
C TYR A 95 17.12 -3.32 -10.71
N ASP A 96 17.26 -4.43 -9.97
CA ASP A 96 17.34 -5.77 -10.55
C ASP A 96 15.98 -6.21 -11.11
N LYS A 97 15.89 -6.19 -12.44
CA LYS A 97 14.65 -6.53 -13.16
C LYS A 97 14.20 -7.96 -12.89
N ALA A 98 15.14 -8.92 -12.82
CA ALA A 98 14.80 -10.33 -12.61
C ALA A 98 14.30 -10.57 -11.18
N LEU A 99 14.95 -9.95 -10.19
CA LEU A 99 14.55 -10.04 -8.79
C LEU A 99 13.17 -9.41 -8.57
N MET A 100 12.96 -8.19 -9.05
CA MET A 100 11.67 -7.49 -8.90
C MET A 100 10.56 -8.20 -9.67
N GLU A 101 10.84 -8.73 -10.85
CA GLU A 101 9.89 -9.54 -11.61
C GLU A 101 9.50 -10.80 -10.83
N SER A 102 10.43 -11.45 -10.13
CA SER A 102 10.12 -12.64 -9.33
C SER A 102 9.17 -12.34 -8.16
N TYR A 103 9.32 -11.19 -7.49
CA TYR A 103 8.38 -10.75 -6.45
C TYR A 103 6.99 -10.44 -7.02
N VAL A 104 6.94 -9.79 -8.19
CA VAL A 104 5.68 -9.50 -8.87
C VAL A 104 4.99 -10.78 -9.33
N ASP A 105 5.73 -11.75 -9.85
CA ASP A 105 5.18 -13.06 -10.24
C ASP A 105 4.60 -13.81 -9.06
N GLN A 106 5.26 -13.75 -7.90
CA GLN A 106 4.70 -14.34 -6.69
C GLN A 106 3.42 -13.63 -6.23
N SER A 107 3.36 -12.29 -6.34
CA SER A 107 2.15 -11.52 -6.03
C SER A 107 1.00 -11.83 -7.00
N LEU A 108 1.28 -12.01 -8.30
CA LEU A 108 0.29 -12.44 -9.30
C LEU A 108 -0.31 -13.80 -8.94
N LEU A 109 0.54 -14.76 -8.55
CA LEU A 109 0.11 -16.09 -8.09
C LEU A 109 -0.73 -16.00 -6.82
N ASN A 110 -0.30 -15.24 -5.82
CA ASN A 110 -1.01 -15.09 -4.56
C ASN A 110 -2.38 -14.44 -4.75
N LEU A 111 -2.45 -13.37 -5.54
CA LEU A 111 -3.68 -12.64 -5.86
C LEU A 111 -4.56 -13.39 -6.86
N ASN A 112 -4.02 -14.41 -7.53
CA ASN A 112 -4.68 -15.16 -8.61
C ASN A 112 -5.23 -14.24 -9.70
N VAL A 113 -4.40 -13.32 -10.18
CA VAL A 113 -4.71 -12.37 -11.26
C VAL A 113 -3.64 -12.45 -12.35
N GLU A 114 -4.00 -12.12 -13.58
CA GLU A 114 -3.05 -12.07 -14.70
C GLU A 114 -2.21 -10.80 -14.69
N THR A 115 -2.75 -9.71 -14.14
CA THR A 115 -2.10 -8.40 -14.10
C THR A 115 -2.48 -7.67 -12.80
N ILE A 116 -1.51 -7.09 -12.10
CA ILE A 116 -1.73 -6.27 -10.91
C ILE A 116 -2.22 -4.88 -11.33
N ASP A 117 -3.29 -4.39 -10.72
CA ASP A 117 -3.84 -3.06 -11.02
C ASP A 117 -2.85 -1.94 -10.68
N LEU A 118 -2.28 -1.99 -9.48
CA LEU A 118 -1.34 -1.01 -8.96
C LEU A 118 -0.26 -1.68 -8.13
N LEU A 119 0.98 -1.63 -8.63
CA LEU A 119 2.15 -1.99 -7.84
C LEU A 119 2.72 -0.74 -7.15
N GLN A 120 3.03 -0.83 -5.86
CA GLN A 120 3.71 0.24 -5.14
C GLN A 120 5.10 -0.23 -4.68
N MET A 121 6.13 0.61 -4.89
CA MET A 121 7.43 0.38 -4.27
C MET A 121 7.30 0.59 -2.76
N HIS A 122 7.67 -0.43 -1.95
CA HIS A 122 7.34 -0.50 -0.53
C HIS A 122 8.38 0.19 0.36
N CYS A 123 8.33 1.51 0.47
CA CYS A 123 9.26 2.32 1.26
C CYS A 123 10.74 1.94 1.00
N PRO A 124 11.20 2.05 -0.25
CA PRO A 124 12.58 1.75 -0.60
C PRO A 124 13.57 2.73 0.04
N PRO A 125 14.89 2.47 -0.04
CA PRO A 125 15.93 3.45 0.24
C PRO A 125 15.73 4.75 -0.55
N THR A 126 16.14 5.89 0.02
CA THR A 126 15.79 7.23 -0.52
C THR A 126 16.27 7.46 -1.95
N GLU A 127 17.42 6.93 -2.33
CA GLU A 127 17.99 7.03 -3.68
C GLU A 127 17.13 6.37 -4.76
N VAL A 128 16.31 5.39 -4.41
CA VAL A 128 15.42 4.68 -5.34
C VAL A 128 14.33 5.60 -5.91
N TYR A 129 13.87 6.56 -5.13
CA TYR A 129 12.78 7.45 -5.56
C TYR A 129 13.16 8.41 -6.70
N SER A 130 14.46 8.69 -6.89
CA SER A 130 14.95 9.60 -7.92
C SER A 130 15.69 8.89 -9.08
N SER A 131 16.03 7.62 -8.91
CA SER A 131 16.85 6.86 -9.86
C SER A 131 16.09 6.52 -11.13
N ASP A 132 16.68 6.81 -12.30
CA ASP A 132 16.12 6.41 -13.60
C ASP A 132 15.99 4.88 -13.71
N ASN A 133 16.92 4.11 -13.15
CA ASN A 133 16.87 2.64 -13.15
C ASN A 133 15.58 2.10 -12.51
N THR A 134 15.07 2.77 -11.46
CA THR A 134 13.79 2.40 -10.83
C THR A 134 12.63 2.51 -11.82
N PHE A 135 12.55 3.63 -12.53
CA PHE A 135 11.45 3.89 -13.46
C PHE A 135 11.56 3.00 -14.69
N GLU A 136 12.78 2.75 -15.20
CA GLU A 136 13.00 1.78 -16.28
C GLU A 136 12.58 0.35 -15.88
N MET A 137 12.84 -0.06 -14.64
CA MET A 137 12.41 -1.35 -14.13
C MET A 137 10.88 -1.41 -14.03
N LEU A 138 10.23 -0.36 -13.50
CA LEU A 138 8.77 -0.30 -13.39
C LEU A 138 8.09 -0.26 -14.77
N ASP A 139 8.61 0.54 -15.70
CA ASP A 139 8.11 0.60 -17.08
C ASP A 139 8.31 -0.74 -17.81
N TYR A 140 9.40 -1.47 -17.52
CA TYR A 140 9.60 -2.84 -17.98
C TYR A 140 8.47 -3.76 -17.50
N LEU A 141 8.11 -3.75 -16.22
CA LEU A 141 7.01 -4.56 -15.69
C LEU A 141 5.65 -4.23 -16.33
N VAL A 142 5.40 -2.94 -16.60
CA VAL A 142 4.22 -2.51 -17.35
C VAL A 142 4.25 -3.06 -18.78
N SER A 143 5.39 -2.96 -19.48
CA SER A 143 5.55 -3.47 -20.86
C SER A 143 5.36 -4.98 -20.97
N LYS A 144 5.64 -5.72 -19.90
CA LYS A 144 5.40 -7.17 -19.79
C LYS A 144 3.93 -7.51 -19.48
N GLY A 145 3.09 -6.52 -19.21
CA GLY A 145 1.69 -6.73 -18.82
C GLY A 145 1.52 -7.30 -17.39
N LYS A 146 2.59 -7.34 -16.59
CA LYS A 146 2.53 -7.86 -15.22
C LYS A 146 1.86 -6.90 -14.25
N ILE A 147 2.00 -5.62 -14.49
CA ILE A 147 1.33 -4.54 -13.75
C ILE A 147 0.68 -3.56 -14.73
N GLN A 148 -0.47 -3.01 -14.37
CA GLN A 148 -1.11 -1.96 -15.17
C GLN A 148 -0.54 -0.58 -14.85
N ASN A 149 -0.32 -0.33 -13.57
CA ASN A 149 0.11 0.97 -13.07
C ASN A 149 1.10 0.79 -11.92
N TYR A 150 1.89 1.83 -11.65
CA TYR A 150 2.74 1.85 -10.48
C TYR A 150 2.67 3.16 -9.69
N GLY A 151 3.06 3.07 -8.44
CA GLY A 151 3.18 4.16 -7.49
C GLY A 151 4.24 3.87 -6.42
N PHE A 152 4.26 4.69 -5.39
CA PHE A 152 5.26 4.58 -4.32
C PHE A 152 4.60 4.74 -2.96
N SER A 153 4.97 3.86 -2.02
CA SER A 153 4.77 4.09 -0.60
C SER A 153 6.01 4.81 -0.06
N VAL A 154 5.80 5.96 0.56
CA VAL A 154 6.89 6.85 1.00
C VAL A 154 6.81 7.12 2.49
N GLN A 155 7.92 7.54 3.07
CA GLN A 155 7.97 7.97 4.47
C GLN A 155 7.93 9.48 4.61
N THR A 156 8.50 10.21 3.66
CA THR A 156 8.63 11.67 3.71
C THR A 156 7.92 12.35 2.54
N VAL A 157 7.67 13.64 2.72
CA VAL A 157 7.10 14.50 1.65
C VAL A 157 8.11 14.70 0.52
N ASP A 158 9.40 14.78 0.84
CA ASP A 158 10.44 15.01 -0.17
C ASP A 158 10.57 13.79 -1.10
N GLU A 159 10.54 12.57 -0.58
CA GLU A 159 10.47 11.34 -1.38
C GLU A 159 9.26 11.34 -2.31
N ALA A 160 8.08 11.72 -1.78
CA ALA A 160 6.87 11.84 -2.59
C ALA A 160 7.03 12.82 -3.76
N LEU A 161 7.64 13.97 -3.49
CA LEU A 161 7.86 15.01 -4.49
C LEU A 161 8.85 14.59 -5.57
N GLU A 162 9.85 13.75 -5.24
CA GLU A 162 10.74 13.16 -6.24
C GLU A 162 9.98 12.24 -7.19
N CYS A 163 9.16 11.32 -6.65
CA CYS A 163 8.36 10.39 -7.46
C CYS A 163 7.37 11.12 -8.40
N ILE A 164 6.73 12.19 -7.92
CA ILE A 164 5.73 12.95 -8.70
C ILE A 164 6.34 13.67 -9.90
N LYS A 165 7.65 13.86 -9.96
CA LYS A 165 8.31 14.42 -11.14
C LYS A 165 8.16 13.51 -12.37
N ARG A 166 7.99 12.21 -12.18
CA ARG A 166 7.89 11.22 -13.25
C ARG A 166 6.45 11.05 -13.72
N PRO A 167 6.17 11.15 -15.02
CA PRO A 167 4.80 11.20 -15.56
C PRO A 167 4.02 9.89 -15.37
N ASN A 168 4.73 8.75 -15.27
CA ASN A 168 4.12 7.44 -15.12
C ASN A 168 3.80 7.07 -13.67
N THR A 169 4.23 7.86 -12.67
CA THR A 169 3.81 7.70 -11.28
C THR A 169 2.32 7.99 -11.14
N LYS A 170 1.51 7.00 -10.77
CA LYS A 170 0.05 7.12 -10.68
C LYS A 170 -0.45 7.38 -9.28
N SER A 171 0.30 6.93 -8.26
CA SER A 171 -0.09 7.12 -6.86
C SER A 171 1.09 7.34 -5.92
N ILE A 172 0.83 8.03 -4.84
CA ILE A 172 1.71 8.13 -3.67
C ILE A 172 0.93 7.68 -2.44
N GLN A 173 1.48 6.70 -1.72
CA GLN A 173 0.96 6.30 -0.42
C GLN A 173 1.80 6.92 0.69
N VAL A 174 1.17 7.70 1.57
CA VAL A 174 1.86 8.47 2.62
C VAL A 174 1.07 8.44 3.92
N ILE A 175 1.76 8.52 5.07
CA ILE A 175 1.09 8.70 6.37
C ILE A 175 0.49 10.11 6.43
N PHE A 176 -0.82 10.17 6.71
CA PHE A 176 -1.51 11.41 6.99
C PHE A 176 -2.62 11.18 8.02
N ASN A 177 -2.58 11.94 9.10
CA ASN A 177 -3.60 11.93 10.15
C ASN A 177 -3.53 13.25 10.93
N ILE A 178 -4.37 13.42 11.96
CA ILE A 178 -4.43 14.65 12.77
C ILE A 178 -3.07 15.03 13.40
N PHE A 179 -2.17 14.09 13.62
CA PHE A 179 -0.84 14.34 14.22
C PHE A 179 0.26 14.54 13.16
N ARG A 180 0.04 14.10 11.92
CA ARG A 180 1.03 14.14 10.83
C ARG A 180 0.44 14.83 9.60
N GLN A 181 0.46 16.17 9.62
CA GLN A 181 -0.20 17.00 8.61
C GLN A 181 0.73 17.58 7.54
N LYS A 182 2.04 17.39 7.66
CA LYS A 182 3.04 17.92 6.71
C LYS A 182 2.71 17.65 5.22
N PRO A 183 2.11 16.51 4.81
CA PRO A 183 1.68 16.30 3.43
C PRO A 183 0.67 17.34 2.91
N ALA A 184 -0.17 17.91 3.78
CA ALA A 184 -1.16 18.90 3.38
C ALA A 184 -0.55 20.25 3.01
N GLU A 185 0.65 20.58 3.52
CA GLU A 185 1.30 21.86 3.27
C GLU A 185 1.71 22.04 1.80
N LYS A 186 2.21 20.98 1.17
CA LYS A 186 2.77 21.05 -0.19
C LYS A 186 2.35 19.91 -1.10
N LEU A 187 2.43 18.66 -0.59
CA LEU A 187 2.27 17.46 -1.41
C LEU A 187 0.90 17.38 -2.07
N PHE A 188 -0.18 17.59 -1.31
CA PHE A 188 -1.55 17.41 -1.84
C PHE A 188 -1.87 18.37 -2.98
N LYS A 189 -1.39 19.61 -2.91
CA LYS A 189 -1.56 20.59 -3.99
C LYS A 189 -0.87 20.11 -5.27
N ILE A 190 0.40 19.72 -5.17
CA ILE A 190 1.20 19.26 -6.32
C ILE A 190 0.63 17.95 -6.89
N ALA A 191 0.26 16.99 -6.03
CA ALA A 191 -0.36 15.74 -6.48
C ALA A 191 -1.66 15.99 -7.26
N LYS A 192 -2.50 16.93 -6.79
CA LYS A 192 -3.72 17.33 -7.51
C LYS A 192 -3.42 17.93 -8.88
N GLU A 193 -2.45 18.85 -8.97
CA GLU A 193 -2.04 19.49 -10.23
C GLU A 193 -1.49 18.46 -11.23
N LYS A 194 -0.71 17.49 -10.74
CA LYS A 194 -0.11 16.41 -11.53
C LYS A 194 -1.06 15.23 -11.77
N LYS A 195 -2.27 15.26 -11.19
CA LYS A 195 -3.25 14.16 -11.24
C LYS A 195 -2.68 12.83 -10.74
N VAL A 196 -1.86 12.86 -9.69
CA VAL A 196 -1.35 11.69 -8.97
C VAL A 196 -2.27 11.42 -7.79
N ALA A 197 -2.72 10.18 -7.63
CA ALA A 197 -3.59 9.80 -6.52
C ALA A 197 -2.83 9.79 -5.19
N ILE A 198 -3.48 10.21 -4.12
CA ILE A 198 -2.95 10.09 -2.77
C ILE A 198 -3.69 8.95 -2.05
N ILE A 199 -2.94 7.97 -1.58
CA ILE A 199 -3.41 6.91 -0.70
C ILE A 199 -2.92 7.25 0.71
N VAL A 200 -3.86 7.51 1.60
CA VAL A 200 -3.54 7.80 3.00
C VAL A 200 -3.42 6.49 3.76
N ARG A 201 -2.26 6.26 4.38
CA ARG A 201 -2.07 5.15 5.33
C ARG A 201 -2.01 5.67 6.76
N VAL A 202 -2.33 4.79 7.72
CA VAL A 202 -2.35 5.08 9.17
C VAL A 202 -3.28 6.26 9.53
N PRO A 203 -4.49 6.39 8.94
CA PRO A 203 -5.38 7.52 9.21
C PRO A 203 -5.85 7.56 10.66
N LEU A 204 -5.93 6.41 11.32
CA LEU A 204 -6.37 6.28 12.72
C LEU A 204 -5.20 6.24 13.73
N ALA A 205 -3.98 6.62 13.32
CA ALA A 205 -2.78 6.64 14.16
C ALA A 205 -2.59 5.32 14.95
N SER A 206 -2.57 4.19 14.21
CA SER A 206 -2.46 2.81 14.77
C SER A 206 -3.56 2.45 15.77
N GLY A 207 -4.71 3.06 15.63
CA GLY A 207 -5.89 2.84 16.47
C GLY A 207 -6.08 3.87 17.60
N LEU A 208 -5.11 4.76 17.83
CA LEU A 208 -5.22 5.79 18.87
C LEU A 208 -6.49 6.66 18.71
N LEU A 209 -6.84 7.00 17.47
CA LEU A 209 -8.01 7.84 17.17
C LEU A 209 -9.35 7.09 17.21
N THR A 210 -9.35 5.79 17.53
CA THR A 210 -10.60 5.00 17.66
C THR A 210 -11.32 5.21 18.98
N GLY A 211 -10.67 5.80 19.97
CA GLY A 211 -11.17 5.91 21.34
C GLY A 211 -11.14 4.59 22.14
N LYS A 212 -10.59 3.51 21.58
CA LYS A 212 -10.51 2.20 22.25
C LYS A 212 -9.36 2.12 23.27
N PHE A 213 -8.37 3.00 23.18
CA PHE A 213 -7.17 2.97 24.02
C PHE A 213 -7.20 4.08 25.06
N ASN A 214 -6.65 3.76 26.22
CA ASN A 214 -6.39 4.69 27.32
C ASN A 214 -4.94 4.51 27.82
N LYS A 215 -4.54 5.26 28.85
CA LYS A 215 -3.18 5.23 29.41
C LYS A 215 -2.74 3.88 29.98
N ASP A 216 -3.73 3.01 30.30
CA ASP A 216 -3.49 1.70 30.91
C ASP A 216 -3.55 0.56 29.85
N SER A 217 -3.77 0.91 28.58
CA SER A 217 -3.83 -0.06 27.49
C SER A 217 -2.46 -0.69 27.26
N SER A 218 -2.41 -2.01 27.19
CA SER A 218 -1.23 -2.81 26.85
C SER A 218 -1.51 -3.66 25.62
N PHE A 219 -0.46 -4.05 24.91
CA PHE A 219 -0.52 -4.87 23.71
C PHE A 219 0.25 -6.17 23.93
N ALA A 220 -0.17 -7.25 23.26
CA ALA A 220 0.54 -8.53 23.30
C ALA A 220 2.01 -8.33 22.84
N PRO A 221 2.98 -9.12 23.34
CA PRO A 221 4.41 -8.92 23.03
C PRO A 221 4.75 -8.94 21.54
N ASP A 222 3.98 -9.68 20.74
CA ASP A 222 4.09 -9.82 19.28
C ASP A 222 3.28 -8.77 18.51
N ASP A 223 2.58 -7.86 19.19
CA ASP A 223 1.78 -6.84 18.54
C ASP A 223 2.67 -5.73 17.96
N HIS A 224 2.46 -5.43 16.68
CA HIS A 224 3.22 -4.41 15.95
C HIS A 224 3.23 -3.03 16.65
N ARG A 225 2.20 -2.71 17.43
CA ARG A 225 2.11 -1.44 18.17
C ARG A 225 3.20 -1.29 19.23
N ASN A 226 3.75 -2.39 19.77
CA ASN A 226 4.88 -2.32 20.69
C ASN A 226 6.15 -1.78 20.02
N TYR A 227 6.35 -2.06 18.74
CA TYR A 227 7.49 -1.55 17.95
C TYR A 227 7.27 -0.11 17.48
N ASN A 228 6.00 0.26 17.24
CA ASN A 228 5.64 1.60 16.77
C ASN A 228 5.59 2.65 17.88
N ILE A 229 5.52 2.27 19.14
CA ILE A 229 5.46 3.22 20.26
C ILE A 229 6.64 4.21 20.21
N ASN A 230 7.83 3.74 19.99
CA ASN A 230 9.02 4.61 19.91
C ASN A 230 9.06 5.45 18.63
N LEU A 231 8.50 4.99 17.53
CA LEU A 231 8.46 5.72 16.25
C LEU A 231 7.27 6.67 16.16
N SER A 232 6.11 6.29 16.71
CA SER A 232 4.90 7.11 16.65
C SER A 232 4.91 8.26 17.66
N LEU A 233 5.47 8.05 18.84
CA LEU A 233 5.56 9.10 19.87
C LEU A 233 6.67 10.12 19.60
N ILE A 234 7.73 9.75 18.90
CA ILE A 234 8.83 10.65 18.55
C ILE A 234 8.49 11.52 17.33
N HIS A 235 7.52 11.10 16.52
CA HIS A 235 7.13 11.79 15.29
C HIS A 235 5.70 12.37 15.31
N ILE A 236 5.09 12.38 16.47
CA ILE A 236 3.90 13.18 16.77
C ILE A 236 4.37 14.58 17.25
#